data_b88df93ae964d920a4d4e8da4857053e
#
_entry.id   b88df93ae964d920a4d4e8da4857053e
#
_cell.length_a   1.000
_cell.length_b   1.000
_cell.length_c   1.000
_cell.angle_alpha   90.00
_cell.angle_beta   90.00
_cell.angle_gamma   90.00
#
_symmetry.space_group_name_H-M   'P 1'
#
loop_
_entity.id
_entity.type
_entity.pdbx_description
1 polymer ?
#
loop_
_entity_poly.entity_id
_entity_poly.type
_entity_poly.pdbx_seq_one_letter_code
_entity_poly.pdbx_strand_id
1 'polypeptide(L)'
;MTNPVSGEASSYAVRKTLTINAPIEHAFRVFTEGHGKWWPLDTHHIGKVAAATAVIEPHVGGRWYERGIDGTECEWGKVLVWEPPHRLLLAWQITADWRYDVTLQTEVEVTFVADGPGRTRLELEHRHLDRYRDQAGVMRSIFDSEGGWTGILARFARAAGGRELQSEVACSADQYQSRKSPN
;
A
#
# COMPACT_ATOMS: atom_id res chain seq x y z
N MET A 1 36.20 -11.50 -22.50
CA MET A 1 35.80 -11.93 -21.15
C MET A 1 34.91 -10.86 -20.59
N THR A 2 33.61 -11.03 -20.75
CA THR A 2 32.60 -10.10 -20.29
C THR A 2 32.07 -10.59 -18.95
N ASN A 3 32.36 -9.83 -17.87
CA ASN A 3 31.75 -10.06 -16.57
C ASN A 3 30.28 -9.78 -16.64
N PRO A 4 29.39 -10.67 -16.16
CA PRO A 4 28.00 -10.29 -15.89
C PRO A 4 28.01 -9.40 -14.66
N VAL A 5 27.53 -8.18 -14.81
CA VAL A 5 27.18 -7.30 -13.70
C VAL A 5 25.99 -7.95 -12.99
N SER A 6 26.29 -8.73 -11.96
CA SER A 6 25.29 -9.16 -10.99
C SER A 6 24.77 -7.90 -10.33
N GLY A 7 23.50 -7.53 -10.59
CA GLY A 7 22.84 -6.45 -9.89
C GLY A 7 22.82 -6.79 -8.40
N GLU A 8 23.72 -6.22 -7.63
CA GLU A 8 23.65 -6.24 -6.18
C GLU A 8 22.33 -5.57 -5.79
N ALA A 9 21.41 -6.37 -5.27
CA ALA A 9 20.20 -5.87 -4.68
C ALA A 9 20.60 -4.83 -3.62
N SER A 10 20.25 -3.57 -3.85
CA SER A 10 20.64 -2.48 -2.96
C SER A 10 20.33 -2.86 -1.51
N SER A 11 21.36 -2.87 -0.65
CA SER A 11 21.23 -3.17 0.78
C SER A 11 20.35 -2.14 1.50
N TYR A 12 20.06 -1.03 0.85
CA TYR A 12 19.25 0.08 1.33
C TYR A 12 17.87 0.13 0.68
N ALA A 13 17.19 -1.02 0.68
CA ALA A 13 15.80 -1.12 0.26
C ALA A 13 14.99 -1.97 1.25
N VAL A 14 13.69 -1.71 1.32
CA VAL A 14 12.69 -2.57 1.96
C VAL A 14 11.85 -3.20 0.87
N ARG A 15 11.65 -4.51 0.93
CA ARG A 15 10.82 -5.26 -0.03
C ARG A 15 9.73 -6.01 0.70
N LYS A 16 8.52 -5.95 0.17
CA LYS A 16 7.37 -6.69 0.68
C LYS A 16 6.65 -7.36 -0.48
N THR A 17 6.16 -8.56 -0.24
CA THR A 17 5.31 -9.29 -1.18
C THR A 17 4.12 -9.83 -0.42
N LEU A 18 2.92 -9.68 -0.98
CA LEU A 18 1.71 -10.22 -0.39
C LEU A 18 0.70 -10.61 -1.47
N THR A 19 -0.20 -11.52 -1.11
CA THR A 19 -1.32 -11.93 -1.95
C THR A 19 -2.60 -11.23 -1.51
N ILE A 20 -3.31 -10.66 -2.47
CA ILE A 20 -4.59 -9.98 -2.29
C ILE A 20 -5.68 -10.86 -2.90
N ASN A 21 -6.74 -11.16 -2.16
CA ASN A 21 -7.90 -11.90 -2.64
C ASN A 21 -8.86 -10.98 -3.42
N ALA A 22 -8.37 -10.44 -4.52
CA ALA A 22 -9.11 -9.58 -5.42
C ALA A 22 -8.48 -9.56 -6.81
N PRO A 23 -9.27 -9.30 -7.88
CA PRO A 23 -8.73 -9.06 -9.22
C PRO A 23 -7.80 -7.86 -9.26
N ILE A 24 -6.84 -7.87 -10.21
CA ILE A 24 -5.78 -6.87 -10.30
C ILE A 24 -6.31 -5.42 -10.44
N GLU A 25 -7.36 -5.22 -11.22
CA GLU A 25 -7.98 -3.91 -11.42
C GLU A 25 -8.60 -3.37 -10.13
N HIS A 26 -9.22 -4.26 -9.34
CA HIS A 26 -9.77 -3.89 -8.04
C HIS A 26 -8.67 -3.59 -7.03
N ALA A 27 -7.64 -4.43 -6.96
CA ALA A 27 -6.50 -4.23 -6.05
C ALA A 27 -5.80 -2.89 -6.34
N PHE A 28 -5.52 -2.60 -7.60
CA PHE A 28 -4.90 -1.33 -8.01
C PHE A 28 -5.78 -0.13 -7.66
N ARG A 29 -7.07 -0.18 -7.95
CA ARG A 29 -8.02 0.90 -7.65
C ARG A 29 -8.15 1.15 -6.15
N VAL A 30 -8.24 0.10 -5.33
CA VAL A 30 -8.27 0.26 -3.87
C VAL A 30 -6.98 0.86 -3.35
N PHE A 31 -5.82 0.45 -3.90
CA PHE A 31 -4.53 1.00 -3.50
C PHE A 31 -4.44 2.50 -3.78
N THR A 32 -4.89 2.93 -4.95
CA THR A 32 -4.75 4.29 -5.47
C THR A 32 -5.93 5.19 -5.11
N GLU A 33 -7.09 5.00 -5.73
CA GLU A 33 -8.28 5.83 -5.49
C GLU A 33 -8.83 5.67 -4.07
N GLY A 34 -8.66 4.50 -3.47
CA GLY A 34 -9.03 4.19 -2.09
C GLY A 34 -7.99 4.57 -1.05
N HIS A 35 -6.89 5.22 -1.41
CA HIS A 35 -5.70 5.41 -0.56
C HIS A 35 -6.05 5.94 0.84
N GLY A 36 -6.84 6.99 0.92
CA GLY A 36 -7.28 7.58 2.19
C GLY A 36 -8.19 6.70 3.05
N LYS A 37 -8.68 5.56 2.54
CA LYS A 37 -9.59 4.66 3.28
C LYS A 37 -8.86 3.55 4.02
N TRP A 38 -7.65 3.19 3.58
CA TRP A 38 -6.87 2.11 4.17
C TRP A 38 -5.55 2.56 4.79
N TRP A 39 -5.01 3.69 4.36
CA TRP A 39 -3.82 4.28 4.98
C TRP A 39 -4.08 4.60 6.46
N PRO A 40 -3.16 4.31 7.38
CA PRO A 40 -3.36 4.54 8.82
C PRO A 40 -3.23 6.03 9.20
N LEU A 41 -4.18 6.86 8.79
CA LEU A 41 -4.16 8.32 8.95
C LEU A 41 -4.05 8.81 10.39
N ASP A 42 -4.47 8.01 11.34
CA ASP A 42 -4.39 8.28 12.78
C ASP A 42 -2.95 8.32 13.32
N THR A 43 -2.04 7.63 12.67
CA THR A 43 -0.64 7.47 13.10
C THR A 43 0.39 7.83 12.04
N HIS A 44 -0.01 7.87 10.77
CA HIS A 44 0.88 8.05 9.63
C HIS A 44 0.50 9.29 8.82
N HIS A 45 0.74 10.45 9.39
CA HIS A 45 0.61 11.75 8.77
C HIS A 45 1.75 12.66 9.25
N ILE A 46 2.07 13.72 8.52
CA ILE A 46 3.13 14.67 8.85
C ILE A 46 2.59 16.08 9.14
N GLY A 47 1.33 16.33 8.83
CA GLY A 47 0.67 17.60 9.15
C GLY A 47 0.47 17.80 10.65
N LYS A 48 0.34 19.06 11.05
CA LYS A 48 0.16 19.44 12.46
C LYS A 48 -1.24 19.12 12.99
N VAL A 49 -2.21 18.99 12.12
CA VAL A 49 -3.58 18.62 12.47
C VAL A 49 -3.85 17.19 12.04
N ALA A 50 -4.88 16.56 12.63
CA ALA A 50 -5.30 15.23 12.26
C ALA A 50 -5.61 15.14 10.76
N ALA A 51 -5.13 14.11 10.09
CA ALA A 51 -5.38 13.90 8.68
C ALA A 51 -6.81 13.39 8.45
N ALA A 52 -7.52 14.02 7.53
CA ALA A 52 -8.85 13.59 7.09
C ALA A 52 -8.75 12.56 5.95
N THR A 53 -7.75 12.69 5.08
CA THR A 53 -7.52 11.77 3.95
C THR A 53 -6.09 11.85 3.45
N ALA A 54 -5.67 10.84 2.68
CA ALA A 54 -4.47 10.86 1.87
C ALA A 54 -4.85 10.58 0.40
N VAL A 55 -4.17 11.23 -0.53
CA VAL A 55 -4.50 11.24 -1.96
C VAL A 55 -3.28 10.95 -2.80
N ILE A 56 -3.44 10.11 -3.81
CA ILE A 56 -2.52 9.93 -4.93
C ILE A 56 -3.24 10.42 -6.18
N GLU A 57 -2.76 11.49 -6.80
CA GLU A 57 -3.34 12.01 -8.05
C GLU A 57 -3.01 11.05 -9.22
N PRO A 58 -4.00 10.63 -10.05
CA PRO A 58 -3.87 9.49 -10.94
C PRO A 58 -3.18 9.82 -12.28
N HIS A 59 -2.01 10.41 -12.24
CA HIS A 59 -1.21 10.73 -13.44
C HIS A 59 0.26 10.97 -13.09
N VAL A 60 1.14 10.81 -14.07
CA VAL A 60 2.57 11.14 -13.92
C VAL A 60 2.72 12.64 -13.61
N GLY A 61 3.51 12.96 -12.59
CA GLY A 61 3.67 14.32 -12.08
C GLY A 61 2.60 14.73 -11.06
N GLY A 62 1.56 13.91 -10.86
CA GLY A 62 0.54 14.12 -9.84
C GLY A 62 1.12 14.11 -8.43
N ARG A 63 0.44 14.73 -7.50
CA ARG A 63 0.88 14.83 -6.11
C ARG A 63 0.52 13.57 -5.32
N TRP A 64 1.32 13.27 -4.32
CA TRP A 64 1.01 12.37 -3.24
C TRP A 64 1.04 13.17 -1.94
N TYR A 65 -0.10 13.29 -1.27
CA TYR A 65 -0.27 14.22 -0.15
C TYR A 65 -1.37 13.80 0.82
N GLU A 66 -1.34 14.38 2.01
CA GLU A 66 -2.44 14.31 2.98
C GLU A 66 -3.21 15.63 3.02
N ARG A 67 -4.47 15.55 3.42
CA ARG A 67 -5.30 16.72 3.75
C ARG A 67 -5.81 16.60 5.18
N GLY A 68 -5.53 17.63 5.99
CA GLY A 68 -6.00 17.74 7.36
C GLY A 68 -7.50 18.01 7.47
N ILE A 69 -8.04 17.83 8.67
CA ILE A 69 -9.47 18.12 8.98
C ILE A 69 -9.84 19.59 8.80
N ASP A 70 -8.87 20.50 8.84
CA ASP A 70 -9.02 21.93 8.58
C ASP A 70 -8.82 22.31 7.11
N GLY A 71 -8.56 21.33 6.24
CA GLY A 71 -8.32 21.50 4.81
C GLY A 71 -6.87 21.82 4.43
N THR A 72 -5.94 21.95 5.39
CA THR A 72 -4.52 22.12 5.07
C THR A 72 -3.96 20.88 4.40
N GLU A 73 -3.05 21.07 3.43
CA GLU A 73 -2.43 19.97 2.68
C GLU A 73 -0.94 19.88 3.01
N CYS A 74 -0.44 18.67 3.17
CA CYS A 74 0.98 18.37 3.35
C CYS A 74 1.43 17.39 2.27
N GLU A 75 2.38 17.81 1.44
CA GLU A 75 2.97 16.96 0.41
C GLU A 75 3.77 15.81 1.03
N TRP A 76 3.70 14.63 0.40
CA TRP A 76 4.54 13.48 0.69
C TRP A 76 5.49 13.17 -0.44
N GLY A 77 5.09 13.54 -1.68
CA GLY A 77 5.87 13.30 -2.87
C GLY A 77 5.06 13.43 -4.15
N LYS A 78 5.49 12.68 -5.17
CA LYS A 78 4.91 12.75 -6.53
C LYS A 78 4.77 11.37 -7.15
N VAL A 79 3.86 11.26 -8.11
CA VAL A 79 3.73 10.11 -8.99
C VAL A 79 4.79 10.20 -10.09
N LEU A 80 5.70 9.23 -10.13
CA LEU A 80 6.76 9.14 -11.15
C LEU A 80 6.35 8.23 -12.32
N VAL A 81 5.59 7.16 -12.02
CA VAL A 81 5.04 6.24 -13.02
C VAL A 81 3.60 5.90 -12.65
N TRP A 82 2.74 5.89 -13.66
CA TRP A 82 1.33 5.54 -13.55
C TRP A 82 0.94 4.60 -14.68
N GLU A 83 0.92 3.31 -14.41
CA GLU A 83 0.64 2.23 -15.39
C GLU A 83 -0.44 1.27 -14.85
N PRO A 84 -1.72 1.72 -14.80
CA PRO A 84 -2.79 0.88 -14.30
C PRO A 84 -3.07 -0.32 -15.22
N PRO A 85 -3.42 -1.50 -14.68
CA PRO A 85 -3.48 -1.81 -13.25
C PRO A 85 -2.19 -2.44 -12.71
N HIS A 86 -1.04 -2.27 -13.37
CA HIS A 86 0.15 -3.07 -13.16
C HIS A 86 1.21 -2.41 -12.30
N ARG A 87 1.38 -1.08 -12.39
CA ARG A 87 2.55 -0.45 -11.77
C ARG A 87 2.29 0.99 -11.36
N LEU A 88 2.82 1.32 -10.18
CA LEU A 88 2.85 2.66 -9.61
C LEU A 88 4.26 2.91 -9.06
N LEU A 89 4.87 4.04 -9.40
CA LEU A 89 6.12 4.49 -8.79
C LEU A 89 5.89 5.88 -8.19
N LEU A 90 6.17 6.00 -6.91
CA LEU A 90 6.04 7.23 -6.14
C LEU A 90 7.41 7.73 -5.68
N ALA A 91 7.65 9.03 -5.81
CA ALA A 91 8.70 9.69 -5.04
C ALA A 91 8.21 9.84 -3.60
N TRP A 92 9.01 9.35 -2.66
CA TRP A 92 8.83 9.60 -1.24
C TRP A 92 9.79 10.71 -0.82
N GLN A 93 9.23 11.85 -0.41
CA GLN A 93 9.99 13.08 -0.13
C GLN A 93 9.80 13.53 1.33
N ILE A 94 9.74 12.57 2.25
CA ILE A 94 9.60 12.80 3.68
C ILE A 94 10.93 12.47 4.36
N THR A 95 11.46 13.43 5.12
CA THR A 95 12.72 13.29 5.86
C THR A 95 12.60 12.35 7.05
N ALA A 96 13.73 12.01 7.68
CA ALA A 96 13.74 11.24 8.92
C ALA A 96 13.07 11.95 10.11
N ASP A 97 12.95 13.27 10.04
CA ASP A 97 12.20 14.09 11.01
C ASP A 97 10.71 14.23 10.68
N TRP A 98 10.22 13.42 9.73
CA TRP A 98 8.84 13.42 9.28
C TRP A 98 8.36 14.77 8.73
N ARG A 99 9.16 15.38 7.89
CA ARG A 99 8.88 16.64 7.20
C ARG A 99 9.01 16.47 5.70
N TYR A 100 8.20 17.16 4.94
CA TYR A 100 8.36 17.24 3.50
C TYR A 100 9.64 18.01 3.14
N ASP A 101 10.44 17.43 2.23
CA ASP A 101 11.60 18.06 1.64
C ASP A 101 11.75 17.62 0.18
N VAL A 102 11.53 18.56 -0.73
CA VAL A 102 11.59 18.32 -2.18
C VAL A 102 12.97 17.87 -2.65
N THR A 103 14.03 18.14 -1.89
CA THR A 103 15.40 17.76 -2.24
C THR A 103 15.73 16.32 -1.89
N LEU A 104 14.99 15.73 -0.94
CA LEU A 104 15.05 14.30 -0.66
C LEU A 104 14.10 13.57 -1.61
N GLN A 105 14.58 12.53 -2.25
CA GLN A 105 13.75 11.62 -3.02
C GLN A 105 14.21 10.19 -2.82
N THR A 106 13.47 9.41 -2.07
CA THR A 106 13.48 7.96 -2.12
C THR A 106 12.31 7.49 -2.99
N GLU A 107 12.21 6.22 -3.30
CA GLU A 107 11.21 5.74 -4.26
C GLU A 107 10.44 4.55 -3.72
N VAL A 108 9.13 4.59 -3.86
CA VAL A 108 8.22 3.49 -3.53
C VAL A 108 7.63 2.95 -4.82
N GLU A 109 8.08 1.79 -5.25
CA GLU A 109 7.52 1.07 -6.39
C GLU A 109 6.53 0.01 -5.92
N VAL A 110 5.38 -0.03 -6.55
CA VAL A 110 4.35 -1.05 -6.29
C VAL A 110 3.97 -1.68 -7.61
N THR A 111 4.14 -3.00 -7.70
CA THR A 111 3.71 -3.78 -8.86
C THR A 111 2.59 -4.73 -8.48
N PHE A 112 1.65 -4.91 -9.38
CA PHE A 112 0.51 -5.79 -9.25
C PHE A 112 0.56 -6.82 -10.37
N VAL A 113 0.51 -8.08 -10.00
CA VAL A 113 0.56 -9.21 -10.94
C VAL A 113 -0.65 -10.10 -10.69
N ALA A 114 -1.44 -10.34 -11.72
CA ALA A 114 -2.55 -11.29 -11.63
C ALA A 114 -2.01 -12.69 -11.30
N ASP A 115 -2.53 -13.29 -10.23
CA ASP A 115 -2.15 -14.61 -9.72
C ASP A 115 -3.36 -15.56 -9.74
N GLY A 116 -3.96 -15.69 -10.90
CA GLY A 116 -5.20 -16.42 -11.13
C GLY A 116 -6.45 -15.54 -11.02
N PRO A 117 -7.65 -16.13 -11.29
CA PRO A 117 -8.91 -15.39 -11.20
C PRO A 117 -9.18 -14.94 -9.75
N GLY A 118 -9.46 -13.66 -9.56
CA GLY A 118 -9.78 -13.12 -8.27
C GLY A 118 -8.60 -13.02 -7.28
N ARG A 119 -7.37 -13.15 -7.75
CA ARG A 119 -6.18 -13.06 -6.90
C ARG A 119 -5.09 -12.22 -7.53
N THR A 120 -4.42 -11.40 -6.72
CA THR A 120 -3.32 -10.51 -7.16
C THR A 120 -2.14 -10.65 -6.23
N ARG A 121 -0.95 -10.82 -6.79
CA ARG A 121 0.31 -10.66 -6.05
C ARG A 121 0.75 -9.19 -6.14
N LEU A 122 0.94 -8.57 -4.99
CA LEU A 122 1.52 -7.24 -4.85
C LEU A 122 2.97 -7.37 -4.42
N GLU A 123 3.84 -6.64 -5.08
CA GLU A 123 5.23 -6.46 -4.68
C GLU A 123 5.49 -4.96 -4.45
N LEU A 124 6.05 -4.61 -3.29
CA LEU A 124 6.45 -3.26 -2.96
C LEU A 124 7.95 -3.21 -2.72
N GLU A 125 8.62 -2.24 -3.30
CA GLU A 125 10.00 -1.91 -3.01
C GLU A 125 10.11 -0.43 -2.65
N HIS A 126 10.58 -0.13 -1.42
CA HIS A 126 11.00 1.21 -1.03
C HIS A 126 12.53 1.26 -1.11
N ARG A 127 13.07 1.94 -2.09
CA ARG A 127 14.49 1.95 -2.45
C ARG A 127 15.13 3.32 -2.32
N HIS A 128 16.47 3.36 -2.49
CA HIS A 128 17.30 4.55 -2.35
C HIS A 128 17.30 5.12 -0.92
N LEU A 129 17.16 4.25 0.08
CA LEU A 129 17.17 4.65 1.49
C LEU A 129 18.55 5.13 1.97
N ASP A 130 19.64 4.85 1.21
CA ASP A 130 20.96 5.45 1.38
C ASP A 130 20.95 6.98 1.32
N ARG A 131 19.94 7.57 0.67
CA ARG A 131 19.73 9.03 0.61
C ARG A 131 19.41 9.66 1.97
N TYR A 132 19.01 8.86 2.97
CA TYR A 132 18.91 9.30 4.38
C TYR A 132 20.28 9.40 5.06
N ARG A 133 21.38 9.07 4.36
CA ARG A 133 22.78 9.19 4.82
C ARG A 133 23.02 8.37 6.10
N ASP A 134 23.50 9.00 7.15
CA ASP A 134 23.76 8.38 8.46
C ASP A 134 22.51 7.79 9.14
N GLN A 135 21.31 8.23 8.75
CA GLN A 135 20.03 7.70 9.23
C GLN A 135 19.47 6.55 8.36
N ALA A 136 20.15 6.17 7.29
CA ALA A 136 19.66 5.16 6.35
C ALA A 136 19.26 3.82 7.00
N GLY A 137 20.10 3.31 7.92
CA GLY A 137 19.84 2.07 8.64
C GLY A 137 18.62 2.16 9.57
N VAL A 138 18.45 3.27 10.26
CA VAL A 138 17.31 3.54 11.15
C VAL A 138 16.02 3.62 10.34
N MET A 139 16.02 4.42 9.27
CA MET A 139 14.85 4.58 8.41
C MET A 139 14.45 3.26 7.74
N ARG A 140 15.43 2.48 7.27
CA ARG A 140 15.17 1.14 6.74
C ARG A 140 14.47 0.26 7.77
N SER A 141 14.95 0.23 9.02
CA SER A 141 14.33 -0.56 10.09
C SER A 141 12.90 -0.10 10.41
N ILE A 142 12.66 1.21 10.41
CA ILE A 142 11.31 1.78 10.60
C ILE A 142 10.38 1.34 9.47
N PHE A 143 10.78 1.49 8.21
CA PHE A 143 9.95 1.12 7.06
C PHE A 143 9.70 -0.39 6.97
N ASP A 144 10.63 -1.23 7.46
CA ASP A 144 10.51 -2.69 7.44
C ASP A 144 9.65 -3.26 8.58
N SER A 145 9.38 -2.47 9.61
CA SER A 145 8.69 -2.89 10.84
C SER A 145 7.17 -3.08 10.68
N GLU A 146 6.53 -3.58 11.74
CA GLU A 146 5.06 -3.65 11.85
C GLU A 146 4.40 -2.27 11.82
N GLY A 147 5.06 -1.23 12.32
CA GLY A 147 4.63 0.16 12.19
C GLY A 147 4.92 0.76 10.82
N GLY A 148 5.69 0.08 9.97
CA GLY A 148 6.01 0.48 8.61
C GLY A 148 5.21 -0.30 7.56
N TRP A 149 5.86 -0.66 6.46
CA TRP A 149 5.21 -1.31 5.32
C TRP A 149 4.54 -2.63 5.67
N THR A 150 5.02 -3.39 6.64
CA THR A 150 4.40 -4.65 7.07
C THR A 150 2.95 -4.43 7.52
N GLY A 151 2.72 -3.56 8.49
CA GLY A 151 1.38 -3.28 9.00
C GLY A 151 0.52 -2.44 8.05
N ILE A 152 1.13 -1.49 7.33
CA ILE A 152 0.44 -0.66 6.33
C ILE A 152 -0.17 -1.55 5.23
N LEU A 153 0.62 -2.47 4.67
CA LEU A 153 0.15 -3.38 3.62
C LEU A 153 -0.86 -4.41 4.12
N ALA A 154 -0.78 -4.82 5.39
CA ALA A 154 -1.80 -5.67 5.99
C ALA A 154 -3.18 -4.97 6.06
N ARG A 155 -3.21 -3.66 6.31
CA ARG A 155 -4.46 -2.85 6.24
C ARG A 155 -4.99 -2.79 4.81
N PHE A 156 -4.11 -2.54 3.83
CA PHE A 156 -4.48 -2.55 2.42
C PHE A 156 -5.06 -3.90 2.00
N ALA A 157 -4.41 -5.02 2.35
CA ALA A 157 -4.88 -6.35 2.00
C ALA A 157 -6.30 -6.62 2.52
N ARG A 158 -6.60 -6.21 3.75
CA ARG A 158 -7.97 -6.29 4.31
C ARG A 158 -8.96 -5.41 3.55
N ALA A 159 -8.57 -4.20 3.18
CA ALA A 159 -9.44 -3.29 2.44
C ALA A 159 -9.75 -3.78 1.03
N ALA A 160 -8.77 -4.37 0.35
CA ALA A 160 -8.93 -4.87 -1.02
C ALA A 160 -9.59 -6.26 -1.09
N GLY A 161 -9.29 -7.15 -0.12
CA GLY A 161 -9.77 -8.54 -0.12
C GLY A 161 -11.00 -8.81 0.76
N GLY A 162 -11.49 -7.85 1.54
CA GLY A 162 -12.43 -8.05 2.65
C GLY A 162 -13.90 -8.28 2.32
N ARG A 163 -14.29 -8.74 1.12
CA ARG A 163 -15.70 -8.95 0.75
C ARG A 163 -16.18 -10.40 0.60
N GLU A 164 -15.35 -11.41 0.87
CA GLU A 164 -15.75 -12.83 0.60
C GLU A 164 -15.98 -13.72 1.84
N LEU A 165 -16.03 -13.22 3.06
CA LEU A 165 -16.31 -14.06 4.24
C LEU A 165 -17.75 -13.97 4.78
N GLN A 166 -18.70 -13.37 4.05
CA GLN A 166 -20.10 -13.26 4.53
C GLN A 166 -21.15 -13.98 3.68
N SER A 167 -20.81 -14.82 2.72
CA SER A 167 -21.82 -15.50 1.88
C SER A 167 -21.88 -17.03 2.01
N GLU A 168 -21.14 -17.66 2.92
CA GLU A 168 -21.21 -19.13 3.08
C GLU A 168 -21.82 -19.64 4.39
N VAL A 169 -22.50 -18.85 5.20
CA VAL A 169 -23.18 -19.32 6.42
C VAL A 169 -24.70 -19.21 6.37
N ALA A 170 -25.31 -19.01 5.22
CA ALA A 170 -26.77 -18.90 5.11
C ALA A 170 -27.42 -19.97 4.22
N CYS A 171 -26.90 -21.20 4.21
CA CYS A 171 -27.60 -22.28 3.51
C CYS A 171 -27.42 -23.66 4.18
N SER A 172 -27.85 -23.77 5.45
CA SER A 172 -27.95 -25.09 6.10
C SER A 172 -28.88 -25.09 7.33
N ALA A 173 -30.04 -24.44 7.27
CA ALA A 173 -30.99 -24.51 8.38
C ALA A 173 -32.45 -24.73 7.95
N ASP A 174 -32.71 -25.30 6.77
CA ASP A 174 -34.11 -25.49 6.36
C ASP A 174 -34.41 -26.89 5.79
N GLN A 175 -33.85 -27.95 6.38
CA GLN A 175 -34.24 -29.35 6.08
C GLN A 175 -34.42 -30.25 7.30
N TYR A 176 -34.92 -29.73 8.41
CA TYR A 176 -35.21 -30.61 9.57
C TYR A 176 -36.57 -30.31 10.20
N GLN A 177 -37.64 -30.17 9.41
CA GLN A 177 -39.00 -30.28 9.93
C GLN A 177 -39.98 -30.82 8.88
N SER A 178 -39.89 -32.11 8.58
CA SER A 178 -41.01 -32.82 7.95
C SER A 178 -40.89 -34.32 8.18
N ARG A 179 -41.10 -34.77 9.41
CA ARG A 179 -41.51 -36.17 9.72
C ARG A 179 -41.92 -36.25 11.19
N LYS A 180 -43.22 -36.02 11.44
CA LYS A 180 -43.97 -36.70 12.50
C LYS A 180 -45.42 -36.24 12.40
N SER A 181 -46.24 -37.06 11.80
CA SER A 181 -47.61 -37.25 12.20
C SER A 181 -47.85 -38.73 12.22
N PRO A 182 -48.32 -39.27 13.32
CA PRO A 182 -49.13 -40.49 13.28
C PRO A 182 -50.56 -40.20 13.76
N ASN A 183 -51.48 -40.81 13.13
CA ASN A 183 -52.80 -41.26 13.60
C ASN A 183 -53.60 -40.33 14.51
#